data_76f2c59de82f454bff7d798022a93226
#
_entry.id   76f2c59de82f454bff7d798022a93226
#
_cell.length_a   1.000
_cell.length_b   1.000
_cell.length_c   1.000
_cell.angle_alpha   90.00
_cell.angle_beta   90.00
_cell.angle_gamma   90.00
#
_symmetry.space_group_name_H-M   'P 1'
#
loop_
_entity.id
_entity.type
_entity.pdbx_description
1 polymer ?
#
loop_
_entity_poly.entity_id
_entity_poly.type
_entity_poly.pdbx_seq_one_letter_code
_entity_poly.pdbx_strand_id
1 'polypeptide(L)'
;MLRSLVGSEMCIRDRSMLVPISLSCMAYFRGYSPQHGLFYIFLALIIAWMCDIGAFFVGTFWGRHKLCPSISPKKTVEGLIGGIVVSIFTSLLASWLYTLLSPVKGTFTICYWQIALLSFVGSLLSVVGDLFASVIKRGCHTKDFGHIIPGHGGVMDRFDSLLFVTPALYLVVHVWPLAVPV
;
A
#
# COMPACT_ATOMS: atom_id res chain seq x y z
N MET A 1 21.30 14.86 -23.81
CA MET A 1 22.13 14.23 -22.77
C MET A 1 21.90 14.83 -21.36
N LEU A 2 22.02 16.13 -21.13
CA LEU A 2 21.77 16.75 -19.81
C LEU A 2 20.35 16.53 -19.25
N ARG A 3 19.29 16.59 -20.08
CA ARG A 3 17.90 16.32 -19.62
C ARG A 3 17.67 14.88 -19.13
N SER A 4 18.38 13.90 -19.66
CA SER A 4 18.23 12.51 -19.21
C SER A 4 19.00 12.24 -17.90
N LEU A 5 20.12 12.93 -17.68
CA LEU A 5 20.90 12.85 -16.44
C LEU A 5 20.12 13.51 -15.28
N VAL A 6 19.58 14.70 -15.47
CA VAL A 6 18.76 15.39 -14.46
C VAL A 6 17.51 14.59 -14.12
N GLY A 7 16.86 13.95 -15.08
CA GLY A 7 15.70 13.07 -14.83
C GLY A 7 16.06 11.82 -14.02
N SER A 8 17.20 11.19 -14.29
CA SER A 8 17.65 10.01 -13.55
C SER A 8 18.06 10.35 -12.12
N GLU A 9 18.73 11.47 -11.90
CA GLU A 9 19.14 11.94 -10.57
C GLU A 9 17.93 12.31 -9.70
N MET A 10 16.92 13.00 -10.24
CA MET A 10 15.67 13.28 -9.54
C MET A 10 14.93 11.98 -9.17
N CYS A 11 14.89 11.01 -10.07
CA CYS A 11 14.27 9.71 -9.84
C CYS A 11 14.94 8.94 -8.70
N ILE A 12 16.27 8.92 -8.64
CA ILE A 12 17.06 8.29 -7.58
C ILE A 12 16.83 9.03 -6.26
N ARG A 13 16.84 10.35 -6.27
CA ARG A 13 16.69 11.20 -5.09
C ARG A 13 15.31 11.06 -4.44
N ASP A 14 14.23 11.08 -5.22
CA ASP A 14 12.87 10.96 -4.72
C ASP A 14 12.65 9.59 -4.04
N ARG A 15 13.23 8.53 -4.60
CA ARG A 15 13.14 7.18 -4.03
C ARG A 15 14.02 6.98 -2.82
N SER A 16 15.22 7.53 -2.84
CA SER A 16 16.14 7.44 -1.70
C SER A 16 15.57 8.09 -0.43
N MET A 17 14.54 8.92 -0.55
CA MET A 17 13.80 9.49 0.58
C MET A 17 12.56 8.67 0.96
N LEU A 18 11.73 8.27 -0.02
CA LEU A 18 10.46 7.59 0.26
C LEU A 18 10.65 6.20 0.87
N VAL A 19 11.63 5.44 0.39
CA VAL A 19 11.88 4.07 0.90
C VAL A 19 12.31 4.06 2.35
N PRO A 20 13.33 4.82 2.78
CA PRO A 20 13.69 4.88 4.20
C PRO A 20 12.57 5.36 5.10
N ILE A 21 11.75 6.33 4.66
CA ILE A 21 10.60 6.82 5.43
C ILE A 21 9.61 5.67 5.68
N SER A 22 9.22 4.94 4.64
CA SER A 22 8.27 3.82 4.76
C SER A 22 8.81 2.69 5.63
N LEU A 23 10.08 2.32 5.45
CA LEU A 23 10.74 1.32 6.28
C LEU A 23 10.88 1.77 7.75
N SER A 24 11.17 3.05 7.98
CA SER A 24 11.22 3.62 9.32
C SER A 24 9.86 3.59 10.02
N CYS A 25 8.77 3.86 9.28
CA CYS A 25 7.41 3.72 9.81
C CYS A 25 7.09 2.26 10.18
N MET A 26 7.52 1.29 9.37
CA MET A 26 7.36 -0.13 9.69
C MET A 26 8.15 -0.52 10.94
N ALA A 27 9.41 -0.08 11.05
CA ALA A 27 10.24 -0.31 12.22
C ALA A 27 9.65 0.33 13.49
N TYR A 28 9.07 1.53 13.35
CA TYR A 28 8.37 2.22 14.43
C TYR A 28 7.18 1.42 14.98
N PHE A 29 6.36 0.82 14.12
CA PHE A 29 5.24 -0.03 14.58
C PHE A 29 5.71 -1.18 15.46
N ARG A 30 6.87 -1.77 15.13
CA ARG A 30 7.45 -2.85 15.93
C ARG A 30 7.86 -2.37 17.33
N GLY A 31 8.39 -1.16 17.45
CA GLY A 31 8.80 -0.55 18.72
C GLY A 31 7.65 0.04 19.52
N TYR A 32 6.68 0.66 18.84
CA TYR A 32 5.54 1.36 19.47
C TYR A 32 4.63 0.43 20.25
N SER A 33 4.32 -0.73 19.69
CA SER A 33 3.49 -1.73 20.36
C SER A 33 4.07 -3.14 20.16
N PRO A 34 4.83 -3.67 21.14
CA PRO A 34 5.41 -5.01 21.04
C PRO A 34 4.39 -6.11 20.78
N GLN A 35 3.14 -5.92 21.27
CA GLN A 35 2.05 -6.88 21.12
C GLN A 35 1.31 -6.77 19.79
N HIS A 36 1.05 -5.52 19.31
CA HIS A 36 0.24 -5.27 18.12
C HIS A 36 1.03 -4.76 16.91
N GLY A 37 2.33 -4.50 17.05
CA GLY A 37 3.16 -3.91 15.99
C GLY A 37 3.22 -4.77 14.73
N LEU A 38 3.28 -6.09 14.86
CA LEU A 38 3.19 -7.01 13.72
C LEU A 38 1.84 -6.93 13.02
N PHE A 39 0.75 -6.82 13.77
CA PHE A 39 -0.59 -6.66 13.21
C PHE A 39 -0.67 -5.41 12.32
N TYR A 40 -0.12 -4.27 12.76
CA TYR A 40 -0.11 -3.04 11.97
C TYR A 40 0.70 -3.18 10.68
N ILE A 41 1.86 -3.86 10.74
CA ILE A 41 2.68 -4.13 9.55
C ILE A 41 1.91 -5.02 8.56
N PHE A 42 1.31 -6.12 9.03
CA PHE A 42 0.50 -6.99 8.18
C PHE A 42 -0.73 -6.27 7.62
N LEU A 43 -1.36 -5.40 8.41
CA LEU A 43 -2.51 -4.61 7.95
C LEU A 43 -2.12 -3.68 6.78
N ALA A 44 -0.97 -3.00 6.85
CA ALA A 44 -0.46 -2.18 5.75
C ALA A 44 -0.23 -3.00 4.48
N LEU A 45 0.38 -4.19 4.60
CA LEU A 45 0.61 -5.11 3.50
C LEU A 45 -0.71 -5.60 2.88
N ILE A 46 -1.67 -5.99 3.71
CA ILE A 46 -2.99 -6.45 3.27
C ILE A 46 -3.71 -5.33 2.51
N ILE A 47 -3.74 -4.11 3.04
CA ILE A 47 -4.39 -2.98 2.38
C ILE A 47 -3.80 -2.73 0.99
N ALA A 48 -2.47 -2.66 0.88
CA ALA A 48 -1.81 -2.38 -0.38
C ALA A 48 -1.97 -3.53 -1.39
N TRP A 49 -1.56 -4.73 -1.02
CA TRP A 49 -1.55 -5.86 -1.96
C TRP A 49 -2.94 -6.36 -2.34
N MET A 50 -3.88 -6.37 -1.41
CA MET A 50 -5.26 -6.78 -1.73
C MET A 50 -5.99 -5.75 -2.54
N CYS A 51 -5.65 -4.46 -2.41
CA CYS A 51 -6.13 -3.41 -3.31
C CYS A 51 -5.63 -3.67 -4.74
N ASP A 52 -4.33 -3.94 -4.93
CA ASP A 52 -3.75 -4.20 -6.25
C ASP A 52 -4.30 -5.48 -6.89
N ILE A 53 -4.43 -6.55 -6.11
CA ILE A 53 -5.02 -7.83 -6.55
C ILE A 53 -6.49 -7.63 -6.94
N GLY A 54 -7.29 -6.99 -6.09
CA GLY A 54 -8.70 -6.71 -6.36
C GLY A 54 -8.89 -5.82 -7.59
N ALA A 55 -8.05 -4.78 -7.72
CA ALA A 55 -8.05 -3.89 -8.87
C ALA A 55 -7.70 -4.62 -10.17
N PHE A 56 -6.74 -5.56 -10.12
CA PHE A 56 -6.36 -6.37 -11.26
C PHE A 56 -7.51 -7.30 -11.68
N PHE A 57 -8.09 -8.08 -10.76
CA PHE A 57 -9.16 -9.02 -11.10
C PHE A 57 -10.40 -8.30 -11.61
N VAL A 58 -10.93 -7.33 -10.86
CA VAL A 58 -12.14 -6.60 -11.25
C VAL A 58 -11.91 -5.80 -12.54
N GLY A 59 -10.73 -5.16 -12.66
CA GLY A 59 -10.36 -4.41 -13.86
C GLY A 59 -10.21 -5.27 -15.11
N THR A 60 -9.79 -6.54 -14.96
CA THR A 60 -9.67 -7.49 -16.07
C THR A 60 -11.02 -8.03 -16.51
N PHE A 61 -11.91 -8.39 -15.56
CA PHE A 61 -13.21 -9.00 -15.88
C PHE A 61 -14.28 -7.98 -16.24
N TRP A 62 -14.32 -6.84 -15.57
CA TRP A 62 -15.39 -5.83 -15.73
C TRP A 62 -14.91 -4.45 -16.14
N GLY A 63 -13.60 -4.24 -16.32
CA GLY A 63 -13.04 -2.93 -16.65
C GLY A 63 -13.46 -2.42 -18.03
N ARG A 64 -14.20 -1.32 -18.06
CA ARG A 64 -14.64 -0.64 -19.30
C ARG A 64 -14.02 0.74 -19.42
N HIS A 65 -13.92 1.50 -18.33
CA HIS A 65 -13.45 2.87 -18.32
C HIS A 65 -11.99 2.93 -17.84
N LYS A 66 -11.12 3.52 -18.67
CA LYS A 66 -9.70 3.69 -18.31
C LYS A 66 -9.54 4.80 -17.29
N LEU A 67 -8.73 4.58 -16.24
CA LEU A 67 -8.47 5.55 -15.18
C LEU A 67 -7.50 6.64 -15.64
N CYS A 68 -6.32 6.26 -16.15
CA CYS A 68 -5.28 7.17 -16.61
C CYS A 68 -4.59 6.61 -17.86
N PRO A 69 -5.16 6.80 -19.08
CA PRO A 69 -4.63 6.20 -20.30
C PRO A 69 -3.19 6.59 -20.63
N SER A 70 -2.79 7.84 -20.30
CA SER A 70 -1.47 8.38 -20.59
C SER A 70 -0.35 7.84 -19.71
N ILE A 71 -0.66 7.41 -18.47
CA ILE A 71 0.32 6.97 -17.47
C ILE A 71 0.31 5.45 -17.36
N SER A 72 -0.88 4.86 -17.17
CA SER A 72 -1.10 3.43 -17.00
C SER A 72 -2.36 2.99 -17.77
N PRO A 73 -2.21 2.52 -19.04
CA PRO A 73 -3.35 2.18 -19.88
C PRO A 73 -4.10 0.91 -19.42
N LYS A 74 -3.56 0.16 -18.47
CA LYS A 74 -4.18 -1.05 -17.93
C LYS A 74 -5.12 -0.78 -16.76
N LYS A 75 -4.99 0.35 -16.05
CA LYS A 75 -5.83 0.69 -14.90
C LYS A 75 -7.22 1.15 -15.34
N THR A 76 -8.25 0.65 -14.65
CA THR A 76 -9.66 0.96 -14.89
C THR A 76 -10.34 1.52 -13.65
N VAL A 77 -11.40 2.29 -13.83
CA VAL A 77 -12.19 2.87 -12.73
C VAL A 77 -12.93 1.75 -11.96
N GLU A 78 -13.46 0.78 -12.67
CA GLU A 78 -14.11 -0.40 -12.07
C GLU A 78 -13.12 -1.21 -11.24
N GLY A 79 -11.88 -1.35 -11.75
CA GLY A 79 -10.78 -1.96 -11.02
C GLY A 79 -10.46 -1.22 -9.73
N LEU A 80 -10.43 0.12 -9.74
CA LEU A 80 -10.23 0.93 -8.54
C LEU A 80 -11.30 0.64 -7.48
N ILE A 81 -12.57 0.65 -7.86
CA ILE A 81 -13.69 0.36 -6.95
C ILE A 81 -13.57 -1.07 -6.40
N GLY A 82 -13.30 -2.04 -7.28
CA GLY A 82 -13.08 -3.43 -6.88
C GLY A 82 -11.92 -3.60 -5.90
N GLY A 83 -10.80 -2.94 -6.15
CA GLY A 83 -9.65 -2.94 -5.26
C GLY A 83 -9.96 -2.39 -3.86
N ILE A 84 -10.70 -1.28 -3.78
CA ILE A 84 -11.14 -0.70 -2.51
C ILE A 84 -12.04 -1.68 -1.75
N VAL A 85 -13.03 -2.26 -2.40
CA VAL A 85 -13.97 -3.20 -1.76
C VAL A 85 -13.24 -4.45 -1.23
N VAL A 86 -12.37 -5.03 -2.06
CA VAL A 86 -11.58 -6.22 -1.67
C VAL A 86 -10.64 -5.88 -0.51
N SER A 87 -9.97 -4.73 -0.55
CA SER A 87 -9.07 -4.29 0.51
C SER A 87 -9.80 -4.08 1.85
N ILE A 88 -10.97 -3.44 1.85
CA ILE A 88 -11.80 -3.26 3.06
C ILE A 88 -12.23 -4.63 3.62
N PHE A 89 -12.75 -5.50 2.77
CA PHE A 89 -13.21 -6.82 3.20
C PHE A 89 -12.08 -7.65 3.80
N THR A 90 -10.94 -7.71 3.14
CA THR A 90 -9.79 -8.52 3.59
C THR A 90 -9.14 -7.96 4.85
N SER A 91 -9.07 -6.64 5.02
CA SER A 91 -8.53 -6.03 6.24
C SER A 91 -9.46 -6.22 7.45
N LEU A 92 -10.78 -6.16 7.25
CA LEU A 92 -11.75 -6.51 8.30
C LEU A 92 -11.66 -7.98 8.68
N LEU A 93 -11.58 -8.87 7.70
CA LEU A 93 -11.40 -10.30 7.92
C LEU A 93 -10.10 -10.61 8.67
N ALA A 94 -8.99 -10.00 8.26
CA ALA A 94 -7.70 -10.15 8.93
C ALA A 94 -7.74 -9.66 10.39
N SER A 95 -8.43 -8.55 10.65
CA SER A 95 -8.61 -8.01 11.99
C SER A 95 -9.48 -8.91 12.87
N TRP A 96 -10.51 -9.48 12.31
CA TRP A 96 -11.35 -10.45 12.99
C TRP A 96 -10.57 -11.73 13.32
N LEU A 97 -9.82 -12.28 12.37
CA LEU A 97 -8.93 -13.42 12.58
C LEU A 97 -7.87 -13.11 13.65
N TYR A 98 -7.28 -11.93 13.61
CA TYR A 98 -6.32 -11.50 14.61
C TYR A 98 -6.94 -11.50 16.02
N THR A 99 -8.17 -11.01 16.19
CA THR A 99 -8.87 -11.02 17.46
C THR A 99 -9.13 -12.45 17.97
N LEU A 100 -9.43 -13.39 17.06
CA LEU A 100 -9.66 -14.80 17.43
C LEU A 100 -8.38 -15.54 17.82
N LEU A 101 -7.28 -15.27 17.09
CA LEU A 101 -6.01 -15.99 17.24
C LEU A 101 -5.07 -15.34 18.26
N SER A 102 -5.32 -14.09 18.64
CA SER A 102 -4.46 -13.37 19.57
C SER A 102 -4.43 -14.08 20.94
N PRO A 103 -3.22 -14.32 21.49
CA PRO A 103 -3.08 -14.89 22.84
C PRO A 103 -3.53 -13.93 23.94
N VAL A 104 -3.70 -12.63 23.62
CA VAL A 104 -4.03 -11.56 24.59
C VAL A 104 -5.54 -11.29 24.54
N LYS A 105 -6.35 -12.32 24.71
CA LYS A 105 -7.81 -12.20 24.69
C LYS A 105 -8.31 -11.36 25.86
N GLY A 106 -9.22 -10.42 25.57
CA GLY A 106 -9.92 -9.62 26.59
C GLY A 106 -9.14 -8.41 27.12
N THR A 107 -7.95 -8.12 26.63
CA THR A 107 -7.17 -6.95 27.06
C THR A 107 -7.23 -5.77 26.09
N PHE A 108 -7.80 -5.97 24.90
CA PHE A 108 -7.96 -4.92 23.90
C PHE A 108 -9.21 -5.14 23.05
N THR A 109 -9.75 -4.03 22.55
CA THR A 109 -10.83 -4.02 21.57
C THR A 109 -10.32 -3.40 20.27
N ILE A 110 -10.66 -4.02 19.14
CA ILE A 110 -10.35 -3.49 17.80
C ILE A 110 -11.56 -2.71 17.30
N CYS A 111 -11.34 -1.46 16.92
CA CYS A 111 -12.35 -0.61 16.30
C CYS A 111 -12.47 -0.91 14.81
N TYR A 112 -13.35 -1.83 14.41
CA TYR A 112 -13.56 -2.23 13.02
C TYR A 112 -13.92 -1.07 12.08
N TRP A 113 -14.65 -0.08 12.57
CA TRP A 113 -14.97 1.14 11.81
C TRP A 113 -13.71 1.91 11.40
N GLN A 114 -12.77 2.06 12.31
CA GLN A 114 -11.50 2.74 12.03
C GLN A 114 -10.68 1.97 11.00
N ILE A 115 -10.69 0.62 11.06
CA ILE A 115 -10.03 -0.23 10.07
C ILE A 115 -10.68 -0.10 8.70
N ALA A 116 -12.00 -0.06 8.62
CA ALA A 116 -12.71 0.15 7.35
C ALA A 116 -12.36 1.52 6.73
N LEU A 117 -12.36 2.58 7.53
CA LEU A 117 -11.98 3.92 7.08
C LEU A 117 -10.52 3.98 6.64
N LEU A 118 -9.63 3.39 7.45
CA LEU A 118 -8.21 3.31 7.12
C LEU A 118 -7.97 2.53 5.83
N SER A 119 -8.67 1.42 5.63
CA SER A 119 -8.55 0.61 4.42
C SER A 119 -9.07 1.35 3.20
N PHE A 120 -10.13 2.12 3.34
CA PHE A 120 -10.63 2.98 2.27
C PHE A 120 -9.61 4.03 1.87
N VAL A 121 -9.10 4.81 2.83
CA VAL A 121 -8.08 5.84 2.57
C VAL A 121 -6.78 5.22 2.09
N GLY A 122 -6.34 4.13 2.72
CA GLY A 122 -5.13 3.39 2.36
C GLY A 122 -5.19 2.83 0.94
N SER A 123 -6.34 2.32 0.50
CA SER A 123 -6.53 1.85 -0.87
C SER A 123 -6.40 2.98 -1.90
N LEU A 124 -6.94 4.17 -1.61
CA LEU A 124 -6.77 5.33 -2.48
C LEU A 124 -5.29 5.74 -2.57
N LEU A 125 -4.60 5.76 -1.43
CA LEU A 125 -3.16 6.06 -1.39
C LEU A 125 -2.31 4.99 -2.06
N SER A 126 -2.68 3.71 -1.98
CA SER A 126 -2.05 2.61 -2.72
C SER A 126 -2.08 2.87 -4.23
N VAL A 127 -3.26 3.21 -4.76
CA VAL A 127 -3.42 3.51 -6.19
C VAL A 127 -2.64 4.76 -6.60
N VAL A 128 -2.63 5.81 -5.76
CA VAL A 128 -1.82 7.01 -5.98
C VAL A 128 -0.34 6.68 -5.99
N GLY A 129 0.13 5.84 -5.05
CA GLY A 129 1.52 5.39 -4.96
C GLY A 129 1.98 4.65 -6.21
N ASP A 130 1.16 3.70 -6.70
CA ASP A 130 1.47 2.96 -7.92
C ASP A 130 1.41 3.87 -9.19
N LEU A 131 0.49 4.83 -9.25
CA LEU A 131 0.48 5.81 -10.32
C LEU A 131 1.72 6.72 -10.26
N PHE A 132 2.11 7.18 -9.08
CA PHE A 132 3.30 7.99 -8.86
C PHE A 132 4.57 7.23 -9.29
N ALA A 133 4.72 5.97 -8.86
CA ALA A 133 5.81 5.11 -9.30
C ALA A 133 5.81 4.91 -10.82
N SER A 134 4.63 4.78 -11.44
CA SER A 134 4.49 4.66 -12.89
C SER A 134 4.92 5.92 -13.62
N VAL A 135 4.59 7.12 -13.11
CA VAL A 135 5.05 8.42 -13.67
C VAL A 135 6.57 8.52 -13.62
N ILE A 136 7.17 8.18 -12.48
CA ILE A 136 8.63 8.20 -12.33
C ILE A 136 9.30 7.24 -13.32
N LYS A 137 8.77 6.00 -13.48
CA LYS A 137 9.28 5.03 -14.47
C LYS A 137 9.27 5.60 -15.88
N ARG A 138 8.18 6.25 -16.27
CA ARG A 138 8.08 6.88 -17.61
C ARG A 138 9.04 8.06 -17.77
N GLY A 139 9.20 8.87 -16.72
CA GLY A 139 10.16 9.98 -16.73
C GLY A 139 11.62 9.54 -16.89
N CYS A 140 11.95 8.35 -16.37
CA CYS A 140 13.28 7.74 -16.50
C CYS A 140 13.44 6.85 -17.76
N HIS A 141 12.46 6.83 -18.66
CA HIS A 141 12.45 5.97 -19.85
C HIS A 141 12.64 4.47 -19.55
N THR A 142 12.28 4.05 -18.33
CA THR A 142 12.33 2.65 -17.91
C THR A 142 10.91 2.11 -17.69
N LYS A 143 10.74 0.79 -17.79
CA LYS A 143 9.46 0.11 -17.51
C LYS A 143 9.48 -0.50 -16.12
N ASP A 144 10.59 -1.08 -15.74
CA ASP A 144 10.79 -1.78 -14.48
C ASP A 144 12.07 -1.28 -13.80
N PHE A 145 12.13 -1.30 -12.47
CA PHE A 145 13.28 -0.79 -11.71
C PHE A 145 14.39 -1.82 -11.50
N GLY A 146 14.24 -3.01 -12.00
CA GLY A 146 15.24 -4.08 -11.92
C GLY A 146 14.73 -5.39 -12.49
N HIS A 147 15.65 -6.33 -12.69
CA HIS A 147 15.39 -7.66 -13.23
C HIS A 147 15.81 -8.75 -12.23
N ILE A 148 15.75 -8.46 -10.93
CA ILE A 148 16.19 -9.39 -9.88
C ILE A 148 15.31 -10.65 -9.84
N ILE A 149 14.00 -10.49 -10.11
CA ILE A 149 13.08 -11.62 -10.16
C ILE A 149 12.76 -11.92 -11.62
N PRO A 150 13.24 -13.06 -12.19
CA PRO A 150 12.96 -13.41 -13.57
C PRO A 150 11.44 -13.46 -13.86
N GLY A 151 10.99 -12.70 -14.85
CA GLY A 151 9.58 -12.62 -15.27
C GLY A 151 8.65 -11.77 -14.38
N HIS A 152 9.11 -11.23 -13.25
CA HIS A 152 8.26 -10.48 -12.29
C HIS A 152 8.72 -9.04 -12.01
N GLY A 153 9.77 -8.53 -12.67
CA GLY A 153 10.29 -7.18 -12.47
C GLY A 153 11.17 -7.02 -11.23
N GLY A 154 11.33 -5.79 -10.75
CA GLY A 154 12.13 -5.48 -9.56
C GLY A 154 11.38 -5.68 -8.26
N VAL A 155 12.12 -5.95 -7.18
CA VAL A 155 11.56 -6.01 -5.80
C VAL A 155 10.84 -4.69 -5.47
N MET A 156 11.40 -3.58 -5.89
CA MET A 156 10.86 -2.24 -5.65
C MET A 156 9.47 -2.03 -6.26
N ASP A 157 9.19 -2.68 -7.40
CA ASP A 157 7.90 -2.61 -8.10
C ASP A 157 6.75 -3.31 -7.33
N ARG A 158 7.09 -4.06 -6.27
CA ARG A 158 6.15 -4.76 -5.39
C ARG A 158 5.82 -3.98 -4.11
N PHE A 159 6.63 -3.00 -3.81
CA PHE A 159 6.49 -2.19 -2.60
C PHE A 159 6.12 -0.73 -2.88
N ASP A 160 5.94 -0.35 -4.16
CA ASP A 160 5.64 1.03 -4.55
C ASP A 160 4.31 1.54 -3.95
N SER A 161 3.28 0.71 -3.89
CA SER A 161 2.01 1.02 -3.22
C SER A 161 2.20 1.21 -1.70
N LEU A 162 3.08 0.41 -1.07
CA LEU A 162 3.36 0.49 0.37
C LEU A 162 4.06 1.77 0.78
N LEU A 163 4.81 2.41 -0.12
CA LEU A 163 5.53 3.66 0.17
C LEU A 163 4.59 4.77 0.65
N PHE A 164 3.33 4.75 0.24
CA PHE A 164 2.31 5.72 0.64
C PHE A 164 1.38 5.20 1.73
N VAL A 165 1.04 3.91 1.70
CA VAL A 165 0.14 3.30 2.70
C VAL A 165 0.77 3.27 4.08
N THR A 166 2.06 2.94 4.18
CA THR A 166 2.74 2.80 5.49
C THR A 166 2.87 4.10 6.27
N PRO A 167 3.30 5.23 5.68
CA PRO A 167 3.30 6.52 6.38
C PRO A 167 1.89 6.99 6.77
N ALA A 168 0.89 6.74 5.92
CA ALA A 168 -0.50 7.08 6.23
C ALA A 168 -1.02 6.27 7.42
N LEU A 169 -0.76 4.96 7.44
CA LEU A 169 -1.08 4.11 8.58
C LEU A 169 -0.39 4.60 9.85
N TYR A 170 0.89 4.98 9.75
CA TYR A 170 1.64 5.54 10.87
C TYR A 170 0.94 6.76 11.48
N LEU A 171 0.54 7.73 10.64
CA LEU A 171 -0.16 8.92 11.09
C LEU A 171 -1.50 8.58 11.76
N VAL A 172 -2.27 7.67 11.17
CA VAL A 172 -3.57 7.28 11.72
C VAL A 172 -3.41 6.56 13.05
N VAL A 173 -2.51 5.60 13.17
CA VAL A 173 -2.28 4.85 14.43
C VAL A 173 -1.75 5.75 15.53
N HIS A 174 -0.94 6.76 15.19
CA HIS A 174 -0.40 7.70 16.17
C HIS A 174 -1.48 8.63 16.73
N VAL A 175 -2.42 9.10 15.90
CA VAL A 175 -3.52 9.98 16.29
C VAL A 175 -4.70 9.19 16.86
N TRP A 176 -4.95 8.01 16.32
CA TRP A 176 -6.12 7.18 16.60
C TRP A 176 -5.72 5.71 16.73
N PRO A 177 -5.34 5.24 17.90
CA PRO A 177 -4.92 3.85 18.08
C PRO A 177 -6.06 2.89 17.72
N LEU A 178 -5.78 1.93 16.82
CA LEU A 178 -6.76 0.96 16.31
C LEU A 178 -7.08 -0.16 17.32
N ALA A 179 -6.13 -0.45 18.21
CA ALA A 179 -6.29 -1.37 19.33
C ALA A 179 -6.31 -0.57 20.63
N VAL A 180 -7.45 -0.53 21.28
CA VAL A 180 -7.64 0.22 22.53
C VAL A 180 -7.67 -0.79 23.69
N PRO A 181 -6.89 -0.58 24.76
CA PRO A 181 -6.99 -1.41 25.96
C PRO A 181 -8.41 -1.31 26.54
N VAL A 182 -8.94 -2.43 27.04
CA VAL A 182 -10.23 -2.51 27.70
C VAL A 182 -10.12 -2.03 29.13
#